data_45489a3665c4c55500596d9ea569fee3
#
_entry.id   45489a3665c4c55500596d9ea569fee3
#
_cell.length_a   1.000
_cell.length_b   1.000
_cell.length_c   1.000
_cell.angle_alpha   90.00
_cell.angle_beta   90.00
_cell.angle_gamma   90.00
#
_symmetry.space_group_name_H-M   'P 1'
#
loop_
_entity.id
_entity.type
_entity.pdbx_description
1 polymer ?
#
loop_
_entity_poly.entity_id
_entity_poly.type
_entity_poly.pdbx_seq_one_letter_code
_entity_poly.pdbx_strand_id
1 'polypeptide(L)'
;YDNRNNRYTYWRLFGDAYVNLNPVKGLNIRSTFGLDYAQKYQRNFTLPYNTGFLNSDKDAVEMKQEHFTKWMWNAVATYELEIGKHRGDVMAGMELNREDDINFAAYREGFAILTPDYMYPSAGVGQSQASGGAGGFSLVSFFGKLNYSYADKYLLSFTLRRDGSSRFGSNNKYATFPSVSLGWRISQEAFMEKTKDVIDDLKIRAAWGQTGNQDIENYARYSIYESKYGTGNPPTYGTSYDITGSNGGSLLPSGFVRTQIGNDDIKWETTTQTNVGMDFSLFNQPGWLLDGVEY
;
A
#
# COMPACT_ATOMS: atom_id res chain seq x y z
N TYR A 1 11.78 20.28 -33.98
CA TYR A 1 11.63 18.94 -33.43
C TYR A 1 10.31 18.86 -32.71
N ASP A 2 9.25 18.52 -33.38
CA ASP A 2 7.95 18.43 -32.72
C ASP A 2 7.47 16.98 -32.62
N ASN A 3 8.09 16.23 -31.71
CA ASN A 3 7.59 14.93 -31.24
C ASN A 3 6.45 15.10 -30.23
N ARG A 4 5.78 16.27 -30.21
CA ARG A 4 4.84 16.72 -29.19
C ARG A 4 3.42 16.21 -29.38
N ASN A 5 3.21 15.32 -30.32
CA ASN A 5 1.92 14.63 -30.44
C ASN A 5 1.78 13.42 -29.48
N ASN A 6 2.73 13.23 -28.57
CA ASN A 6 2.59 12.26 -27.50
C ASN A 6 1.43 12.69 -26.61
N ARG A 7 0.44 11.83 -26.51
CA ARG A 7 -0.76 12.08 -25.72
C ARG A 7 -0.72 11.21 -24.47
N TYR A 8 -0.91 11.87 -23.33
CA TYR A 8 -1.06 11.26 -22.04
C TYR A 8 -2.42 11.66 -21.47
N THR A 9 -3.24 10.69 -21.13
CA THR A 9 -4.51 10.90 -20.46
C THR A 9 -4.50 10.13 -19.15
N TYR A 10 -4.75 10.82 -18.07
CA TYR A 10 -4.88 10.24 -16.74
C TYR A 10 -6.14 10.76 -16.08
N TRP A 11 -6.92 9.84 -15.54
CA TRP A 11 -8.02 10.21 -14.68
C TRP A 11 -8.08 9.27 -13.48
N ARG A 12 -8.55 9.77 -12.37
CA ARG A 12 -8.65 9.05 -11.11
C ARG A 12 -9.95 9.40 -10.44
N LEU A 13 -10.65 8.37 -9.98
CA LEU A 13 -11.80 8.47 -9.10
C LEU A 13 -11.37 7.95 -7.73
N PHE A 14 -11.49 8.80 -6.74
CA PHE A 14 -11.07 8.48 -5.38
C PHE A 14 -12.10 9.05 -4.40
N GLY A 15 -12.48 8.25 -3.41
CA GLY A 15 -13.41 8.68 -2.38
C GLY A 15 -13.79 7.55 -1.44
N ASP A 16 -14.51 7.91 -0.40
CA ASP A 16 -15.07 6.97 0.57
C ASP A 16 -16.51 7.32 0.94
N ALA A 17 -17.25 6.31 1.38
CA ALA A 17 -18.57 6.45 1.95
C ALA A 17 -18.66 5.62 3.23
N TYR A 18 -19.41 6.11 4.20
CA TYR A 18 -19.59 5.38 5.45
C TYR A 18 -21.02 5.45 5.95
N VAL A 19 -21.37 4.45 6.74
CA VAL A 19 -22.60 4.40 7.54
C VAL A 19 -22.22 4.31 9.01
N ASN A 20 -22.83 5.14 9.83
CA ASN A 20 -22.64 5.15 11.27
C ASN A 20 -23.96 4.87 11.98
N LEU A 21 -24.00 3.88 12.84
CA LEU A 21 -25.19 3.43 13.56
C LEU A 21 -24.91 3.49 15.06
N ASN A 22 -25.88 4.03 15.82
CA ASN A 22 -25.85 4.05 17.28
C ASN A 22 -27.12 3.33 17.81
N PRO A 23 -27.14 1.98 17.75
CA PRO A 23 -28.37 1.23 18.04
C PRO A 23 -28.79 1.28 19.51
N VAL A 24 -27.81 1.42 20.40
CA VAL A 24 -28.02 1.60 21.84
C VAL A 24 -27.02 2.60 22.42
N LYS A 25 -27.32 3.16 23.57
CA LYS A 25 -26.41 4.11 24.25
C LYS A 25 -25.04 3.47 24.49
N GLY A 26 -23.99 4.17 24.11
CA GLY A 26 -22.61 3.71 24.25
C GLY A 26 -22.09 2.84 23.10
N LEU A 27 -22.96 2.29 22.23
CA LEU A 27 -22.55 1.47 21.09
C LEU A 27 -22.57 2.28 19.80
N ASN A 28 -21.41 2.39 19.17
CA ASN A 28 -21.23 2.96 17.84
C ASN A 28 -20.75 1.86 16.89
N ILE A 29 -21.40 1.70 15.75
CA ILE A 29 -20.99 0.77 14.68
C ILE A 29 -20.80 1.60 13.42
N ARG A 30 -19.58 1.60 12.91
CA ARG A 30 -19.23 2.30 11.66
C ARG A 30 -18.75 1.31 10.61
N SER A 31 -19.32 1.40 9.41
CA SER A 31 -18.86 0.68 8.23
C SER A 31 -18.44 1.69 7.18
N THR A 32 -17.22 1.55 6.64
CA THR A 32 -16.65 2.46 5.64
C THR A 32 -16.21 1.66 4.42
N PHE A 33 -16.56 2.13 3.24
CA PHE A 33 -16.05 1.63 1.97
C PHE A 33 -15.31 2.74 1.24
N GLY A 34 -14.07 2.48 0.87
CA GLY A 34 -13.22 3.38 0.11
C GLY A 34 -12.85 2.77 -1.24
N LEU A 35 -12.79 3.59 -2.26
CA LEU A 35 -12.39 3.24 -3.63
C LEU A 35 -11.36 4.24 -4.13
N ASP A 36 -10.32 3.73 -4.76
CA ASP A 36 -9.33 4.48 -5.51
C ASP A 36 -9.12 3.77 -6.85
N TYR A 37 -9.64 4.35 -7.91
CA TYR A 37 -9.56 3.82 -9.26
C TYR A 37 -8.85 4.81 -10.15
N ALA A 38 -7.81 4.37 -10.84
CA ALA A 38 -7.07 5.20 -11.78
C ALA A 38 -6.90 4.48 -13.13
N GLN A 39 -6.98 5.25 -14.17
CA GLN A 39 -6.69 4.81 -15.52
C GLN A 39 -5.71 5.77 -16.18
N LYS A 40 -4.69 5.19 -16.79
CA LYS A 40 -3.69 5.91 -17.57
C LYS A 40 -3.68 5.36 -18.99
N TYR A 41 -3.77 6.26 -19.94
CA TYR A 41 -3.60 5.97 -21.35
C TYR A 41 -2.48 6.83 -21.90
N GLN A 42 -1.57 6.21 -22.63
CA GLN A 42 -0.42 6.87 -23.23
C GLN A 42 -0.27 6.43 -24.67
N ARG A 43 -0.03 7.37 -25.55
CA ARG A 43 0.27 7.14 -26.95
C ARG A 43 1.50 7.94 -27.33
N ASN A 44 2.58 7.27 -27.64
CA ASN A 44 3.87 7.83 -27.98
C ASN A 44 4.17 7.59 -29.44
N PHE A 45 4.67 8.62 -30.12
CA PHE A 45 5.12 8.55 -31.49
C PHE A 45 6.62 8.74 -31.58
N THR A 46 7.27 7.94 -32.40
CA THR A 46 8.62 8.18 -32.87
C THR A 46 8.53 8.50 -34.35
N LEU A 47 9.04 9.63 -34.76
CA LEU A 47 9.07 10.07 -36.15
C LEU A 47 10.50 10.15 -36.65
N PRO A 48 10.75 9.83 -37.93
CA PRO A 48 12.04 10.00 -38.55
C PRO A 48 12.53 11.43 -38.44
N TYR A 49 13.82 11.62 -38.31
CA TYR A 49 14.43 12.95 -38.29
C TYR A 49 15.83 12.93 -38.89
N ASN A 50 16.21 14.07 -39.47
CA ASN A 50 17.56 14.32 -39.96
C ASN A 50 17.95 15.76 -39.61
N THR A 51 19.03 15.90 -38.82
CA THR A 51 19.59 17.19 -38.42
C THR A 51 21.05 17.37 -38.89
N GLY A 52 21.48 16.60 -39.84
CA GLY A 52 22.86 16.60 -40.34
C GLY A 52 23.75 15.68 -39.53
N PHE A 53 23.93 15.92 -38.26
CA PHE A 53 24.78 15.06 -37.38
C PHE A 53 24.00 13.91 -36.76
N LEU A 54 22.71 14.07 -36.52
CA LEU A 54 21.85 13.07 -35.95
C LEU A 54 20.73 12.77 -36.93
N ASN A 55 20.56 11.52 -37.28
CA ASN A 55 19.50 11.04 -38.14
C ASN A 55 18.88 9.74 -37.55
N SER A 56 17.63 9.55 -37.80
CA SER A 56 16.93 8.32 -37.53
C SER A 56 15.80 8.16 -38.53
N ASP A 57 15.75 7.03 -39.19
CA ASP A 57 14.70 6.69 -40.12
C ASP A 57 13.56 5.94 -39.41
N LYS A 58 13.67 5.79 -38.09
CA LYS A 58 12.73 5.02 -37.28
C LYS A 58 11.41 5.77 -37.14
N ASP A 59 10.34 5.07 -37.54
CA ASP A 59 8.97 5.45 -37.29
C ASP A 59 8.30 4.41 -36.40
N ALA A 60 7.61 4.83 -35.37
CA ALA A 60 6.95 3.90 -34.44
C ALA A 60 5.77 4.55 -33.72
N VAL A 61 4.85 3.73 -33.28
CA VAL A 61 3.86 4.08 -32.27
C VAL A 61 3.91 3.08 -31.12
N GLU A 62 3.82 3.58 -29.91
CA GLU A 62 3.60 2.79 -28.71
C GLU A 62 2.34 3.26 -28.01
N MET A 63 1.43 2.33 -27.75
CA MET A 63 0.20 2.58 -27.00
C MET A 63 0.26 1.79 -25.71
N LYS A 64 0.07 2.48 -24.58
CA LYS A 64 0.05 1.88 -23.24
C LYS A 64 -1.24 2.18 -22.54
N GLN A 65 -1.75 1.20 -21.83
CA GLN A 65 -2.89 1.37 -20.93
C GLN A 65 -2.58 0.71 -19.61
N GLU A 66 -2.81 1.45 -18.53
CA GLU A 66 -2.62 0.99 -17.16
C GLU A 66 -3.92 1.24 -16.39
N HIS A 67 -4.36 0.25 -15.64
CA HIS A 67 -5.48 0.33 -14.71
C HIS A 67 -4.98 0.02 -13.32
N PHE A 68 -5.36 0.85 -12.38
CA PHE A 68 -5.12 0.66 -10.98
C PHE A 68 -6.45 0.68 -10.24
N THR A 69 -6.69 -0.29 -9.39
CA THR A 69 -7.87 -0.36 -8.54
C THR A 69 -7.46 -0.74 -7.13
N LYS A 70 -7.81 0.11 -6.18
CA LYS A 70 -7.68 -0.19 -4.77
C LYS A 70 -9.02 0.04 -4.10
N TRP A 71 -9.50 -0.94 -3.38
CA TRP A 71 -10.66 -0.77 -2.53
C TRP A 71 -10.37 -1.27 -1.12
N MET A 72 -11.01 -0.61 -0.18
CA MET A 72 -10.94 -0.93 1.24
C MET A 72 -12.36 -0.98 1.79
N TRP A 73 -12.63 -1.97 2.60
CA TRP A 73 -13.84 -2.00 3.41
C TRP A 73 -13.48 -2.32 4.85
N ASN A 74 -14.02 -1.54 5.79
CA ASN A 74 -13.89 -1.84 7.20
C ASN A 74 -15.23 -1.75 7.91
N ALA A 75 -15.34 -2.50 8.98
CA ALA A 75 -16.46 -2.44 9.93
C ALA A 75 -15.88 -2.45 11.34
N VAL A 76 -16.26 -1.47 12.13
CA VAL A 76 -15.76 -1.27 13.49
C VAL A 76 -16.93 -1.03 14.42
N ALA A 77 -16.97 -1.77 15.53
CA ALA A 77 -17.90 -1.55 16.63
C ALA A 77 -17.13 -1.08 17.85
N THR A 78 -17.57 0.01 18.46
CA THR A 78 -16.99 0.57 19.69
C THR A 78 -18.11 0.68 20.73
N TYR A 79 -17.83 0.16 21.91
CA TYR A 79 -18.73 0.29 23.06
C TYR A 79 -18.05 1.03 24.20
N GLU A 80 -18.65 2.13 24.60
CA GLU A 80 -18.17 2.98 25.70
C GLU A 80 -18.93 2.65 26.97
N LEU A 81 -18.20 2.53 28.09
CA LEU A 81 -18.72 2.23 29.40
C LEU A 81 -18.16 3.23 30.44
N GLU A 82 -19.08 3.82 31.20
CA GLU A 82 -18.74 4.67 32.32
C GLU A 82 -19.58 4.28 33.53
N ILE A 83 -18.90 3.80 34.61
CA ILE A 83 -19.54 3.39 35.86
C ILE A 83 -18.73 3.94 37.03
N GLY A 84 -19.20 5.04 37.60
CA GLY A 84 -18.53 5.70 38.70
C GLY A 84 -17.10 6.18 38.33
N LYS A 85 -16.07 5.58 38.92
CA LYS A 85 -14.68 5.90 38.63
C LYS A 85 -14.07 5.05 37.51
N HIS A 86 -14.83 4.13 36.95
CA HIS A 86 -14.39 3.25 35.87
C HIS A 86 -14.86 3.81 34.55
N ARG A 87 -13.92 4.10 33.65
CA ARG A 87 -14.18 4.48 32.27
C ARG A 87 -13.45 3.55 31.34
N GLY A 88 -14.06 3.16 30.25
CA GLY A 88 -13.41 2.35 29.26
C GLY A 88 -14.18 2.27 27.98
N ASP A 89 -13.50 1.85 26.94
CA ASP A 89 -14.08 1.48 25.66
C ASP A 89 -13.49 0.16 25.17
N VAL A 90 -14.35 -0.60 24.53
CA VAL A 90 -13.96 -1.82 23.82
C VAL A 90 -14.28 -1.62 22.35
N MET A 91 -13.31 -1.84 21.52
CA MET A 91 -13.44 -1.77 20.07
C MET A 91 -13.12 -3.14 19.46
N ALA A 92 -13.93 -3.58 18.52
CA ALA A 92 -13.67 -4.73 17.67
C ALA A 92 -13.95 -4.36 16.22
N GLY A 93 -13.11 -4.83 15.31
CA GLY A 93 -13.27 -4.51 13.90
C GLY A 93 -12.60 -5.50 12.98
N MET A 94 -12.98 -5.38 11.71
CA MET A 94 -12.36 -6.06 10.59
C MET A 94 -12.10 -5.10 9.45
N GLU A 95 -11.10 -5.41 8.66
CA GLU A 95 -10.74 -4.64 7.47
C GLU A 95 -10.37 -5.59 6.34
N LEU A 96 -10.87 -5.30 5.16
CA LEU A 96 -10.50 -5.92 3.90
C LEU A 96 -9.88 -4.86 3.00
N ASN A 97 -8.74 -5.17 2.42
CA ASN A 97 -8.05 -4.30 1.48
C ASN A 97 -7.62 -5.12 0.27
N ARG A 98 -7.84 -4.60 -0.92
CA ARG A 98 -7.38 -5.21 -2.16
C ARG A 98 -6.87 -4.14 -3.11
N GLU A 99 -5.76 -4.47 -3.72
CA GLU A 99 -5.10 -3.66 -4.73
C GLU A 99 -4.83 -4.53 -5.96
N ASP A 100 -5.25 -4.07 -7.12
CA ASP A 100 -5.03 -4.74 -8.40
C ASP A 100 -4.50 -3.70 -9.40
N ASP A 101 -3.49 -4.08 -10.15
CA ASP A 101 -2.96 -3.34 -11.29
C ASP A 101 -2.93 -4.23 -12.53
N ILE A 102 -3.30 -3.66 -13.66
CA ILE A 102 -3.26 -4.33 -14.97
C ILE A 102 -2.68 -3.33 -15.96
N ASN A 103 -1.73 -3.78 -16.74
CA ASN A 103 -1.15 -2.98 -17.81
C ASN A 103 -1.02 -3.79 -19.09
N PHE A 104 -1.12 -3.11 -20.21
CA PHE A 104 -0.75 -3.66 -21.50
C PHE A 104 -0.16 -2.56 -22.39
N ALA A 105 0.71 -2.97 -23.33
CA ALA A 105 1.26 -2.10 -24.33
C ALA A 105 1.32 -2.80 -25.71
N ALA A 106 1.11 -2.03 -26.74
CA ALA A 106 1.28 -2.43 -28.12
C ALA A 106 2.25 -1.46 -28.81
N TYR A 107 3.21 -2.01 -29.51
CA TYR A 107 4.23 -1.28 -30.27
C TYR A 107 4.22 -1.73 -31.71
N ARG A 108 4.40 -0.79 -32.66
CA ARG A 108 4.47 -1.07 -34.09
C ARG A 108 5.35 -0.07 -34.78
N GLU A 109 6.10 -0.53 -35.81
CA GLU A 109 6.91 0.26 -36.73
C GLU A 109 6.38 0.15 -38.15
N GLY A 110 6.96 0.94 -39.08
CA GLY A 110 6.77 0.82 -40.52
C GLY A 110 5.43 1.39 -41.01
N PHE A 111 5.27 2.70 -40.87
CA PHE A 111 4.06 3.41 -41.28
C PHE A 111 4.23 4.08 -42.65
N ALA A 112 3.30 3.83 -43.57
CA ALA A 112 3.30 4.53 -44.86
C ALA A 112 2.91 6.02 -44.74
N ILE A 113 2.14 6.38 -43.70
CA ILE A 113 1.68 7.74 -43.42
C ILE A 113 2.14 8.09 -41.98
N LEU A 114 3.02 9.09 -41.88
CA LEU A 114 3.65 9.52 -40.64
C LEU A 114 2.87 10.64 -39.93
N THR A 115 1.56 10.62 -40.05
CA THR A 115 0.67 11.56 -39.36
C THR A 115 0.06 10.86 -38.16
N PRO A 116 0.11 11.43 -36.95
CA PRO A 116 -0.37 10.79 -35.72
C PRO A 116 -1.79 10.23 -35.81
N ASP A 117 -2.68 10.86 -36.57
CA ASP A 117 -4.07 10.41 -36.72
C ASP A 117 -4.20 9.04 -37.43
N TYR A 118 -3.18 8.65 -38.21
CA TYR A 118 -3.17 7.38 -38.94
C TYR A 118 -2.21 6.34 -38.37
N MET A 119 -1.34 6.72 -37.41
CA MET A 119 -0.36 5.83 -36.83
C MET A 119 -0.97 5.01 -35.66
N TYR A 120 -1.69 3.97 -35.99
CA TYR A 120 -2.17 2.97 -35.03
C TYR A 120 -1.43 1.64 -35.25
N PRO A 121 -1.26 0.78 -34.22
CA PRO A 121 -0.53 -0.48 -34.37
C PRO A 121 -1.01 -1.38 -35.51
N SER A 122 -2.29 -1.29 -35.88
CA SER A 122 -2.87 -2.02 -37.01
C SER A 122 -2.45 -1.51 -38.38
N ALA A 123 -1.98 -0.27 -38.50
CA ALA A 123 -1.61 0.39 -39.77
C ALA A 123 -0.14 0.23 -40.14
N GLY A 124 0.73 -0.16 -39.21
CA GLY A 124 2.15 -0.40 -39.45
C GLY A 124 2.39 -1.81 -40.01
N VAL A 125 3.47 -1.96 -40.80
CA VAL A 125 3.89 -3.23 -41.42
C VAL A 125 5.23 -3.74 -40.88
N GLY A 126 5.97 -2.92 -40.10
CA GLY A 126 7.28 -3.25 -39.54
C GLY A 126 7.20 -4.12 -38.28
N GLN A 127 8.21 -3.99 -37.43
CA GLN A 127 8.29 -4.74 -36.17
C GLN A 127 7.07 -4.49 -35.28
N SER A 128 6.55 -5.56 -34.68
CA SER A 128 5.47 -5.49 -33.70
C SER A 128 5.87 -6.11 -32.38
N GLN A 129 5.44 -5.50 -31.29
CA GLN A 129 5.62 -6.05 -29.95
C GLN A 129 4.34 -5.83 -29.15
N ALA A 130 3.99 -6.79 -28.32
CA ALA A 130 2.94 -6.67 -27.34
C ALA A 130 3.49 -7.08 -25.98
N SER A 131 3.14 -6.36 -24.96
CA SER A 131 3.49 -6.68 -23.57
C SER A 131 2.33 -6.37 -22.65
N GLY A 132 2.33 -7.00 -21.51
CA GLY A 132 1.32 -6.74 -20.49
C GLY A 132 1.59 -7.56 -19.24
N GLY A 133 0.97 -7.15 -18.18
CA GLY A 133 1.07 -7.81 -16.89
C GLY A 133 -0.08 -7.43 -15.99
N ALA A 134 -0.22 -8.20 -14.93
CA ALA A 134 -1.17 -7.92 -13.86
C ALA A 134 -0.50 -8.20 -12.53
N GLY A 135 -0.79 -7.37 -11.56
CA GLY A 135 -0.31 -7.50 -10.20
C GLY A 135 -1.41 -7.22 -9.19
N GLY A 136 -1.13 -7.48 -7.94
CA GLY A 136 -2.06 -7.15 -6.88
C GLY A 136 -1.87 -7.98 -5.63
N PHE A 137 -2.46 -7.52 -4.54
CA PHE A 137 -2.50 -8.24 -3.28
C PHE A 137 -3.80 -7.99 -2.53
N SER A 138 -4.07 -8.83 -1.57
CA SER A 138 -5.20 -8.69 -0.66
C SER A 138 -4.72 -8.81 0.78
N LEU A 139 -5.32 -7.99 1.65
CA LEU A 139 -5.09 -7.99 3.08
C LEU A 139 -6.44 -8.16 3.81
N VAL A 140 -6.46 -9.01 4.81
CA VAL A 140 -7.58 -9.13 5.75
C VAL A 140 -7.05 -8.94 7.17
N SER A 141 -7.74 -8.12 7.94
CA SER A 141 -7.34 -7.79 9.30
C SER A 141 -8.51 -7.93 10.24
N PHE A 142 -8.26 -8.51 11.41
CA PHE A 142 -9.16 -8.52 12.54
C PHE A 142 -8.46 -7.85 13.71
N PHE A 143 -9.13 -6.94 14.38
CA PHE A 143 -8.51 -6.22 15.47
C PHE A 143 -9.49 -5.95 16.61
N GLY A 144 -8.94 -5.90 17.81
CA GLY A 144 -9.65 -5.51 19.00
C GLY A 144 -8.78 -4.59 19.86
N LYS A 145 -9.40 -3.66 20.54
CA LYS A 145 -8.77 -2.71 21.45
C LYS A 145 -9.63 -2.56 22.69
N LEU A 146 -8.96 -2.53 23.84
CA LEU A 146 -9.54 -2.18 25.12
C LEU A 146 -8.77 -0.97 25.66
N ASN A 147 -9.46 0.10 25.95
CA ASN A 147 -8.96 1.19 26.76
C ASN A 147 -9.70 1.16 28.10
N TYR A 148 -8.96 1.37 29.19
CA TYR A 148 -9.55 1.39 30.52
C TYR A 148 -8.84 2.45 31.38
N SER A 149 -9.63 3.18 32.14
CA SER A 149 -9.16 4.17 33.09
C SER A 149 -9.89 3.99 34.42
N TYR A 150 -9.14 3.99 35.50
CA TYR A 150 -9.69 4.01 36.85
C TYR A 150 -9.37 5.32 37.55
N ALA A 151 -10.41 6.06 37.95
CA ALA A 151 -10.35 7.34 38.62
C ALA A 151 -9.45 8.38 37.89
N ASP A 152 -9.27 8.26 36.56
CA ASP A 152 -8.33 9.03 35.75
C ASP A 152 -6.83 8.95 36.20
N LYS A 153 -6.52 7.99 37.05
CA LYS A 153 -5.19 7.77 37.61
C LYS A 153 -4.45 6.63 36.91
N TYR A 154 -5.10 5.50 36.80
CA TYR A 154 -4.51 4.28 36.22
C TYR A 154 -5.10 4.05 34.84
N LEU A 155 -4.24 4.04 33.84
CA LEU A 155 -4.60 3.94 32.44
C LEU A 155 -4.04 2.63 31.87
N LEU A 156 -4.88 1.88 31.16
CA LEU A 156 -4.50 0.66 30.44
C LEU A 156 -5.03 0.77 29.02
N SER A 157 -4.20 0.45 28.04
CA SER A 157 -4.65 0.18 26.67
C SER A 157 -4.07 -1.17 26.24
N PHE A 158 -4.92 -2.01 25.66
CA PHE A 158 -4.54 -3.29 25.08
C PHE A 158 -5.07 -3.38 23.67
N THR A 159 -4.23 -3.75 22.72
CA THR A 159 -4.63 -3.97 21.33
C THR A 159 -4.14 -5.34 20.86
N LEU A 160 -5.00 -6.05 20.16
CA LEU A 160 -4.66 -7.29 19.48
C LEU A 160 -5.09 -7.16 18.02
N ARG A 161 -4.14 -7.35 17.09
CA ARG A 161 -4.40 -7.33 15.66
C ARG A 161 -3.91 -8.63 15.03
N ARG A 162 -4.74 -9.21 14.18
CA ARG A 162 -4.39 -10.37 13.36
C ARG A 162 -4.58 -10.04 11.90
N ASP A 163 -3.49 -10.06 11.16
CA ASP A 163 -3.43 -9.71 9.75
C ASP A 163 -3.10 -10.93 8.90
N GLY A 164 -3.78 -11.05 7.76
CA GLY A 164 -3.52 -12.06 6.75
C GLY A 164 -3.28 -11.42 5.38
N SER A 165 -2.16 -11.74 4.75
CA SER A 165 -1.76 -11.19 3.45
C SER A 165 -1.63 -12.27 2.40
N SER A 166 -2.08 -11.97 1.16
CA SER A 166 -1.90 -12.86 0.02
C SER A 166 -0.44 -12.99 -0.45
N ARG A 167 0.44 -12.11 0.00
CA ARG A 167 1.88 -12.11 -0.32
C ARG A 167 2.60 -13.30 0.30
N PHE A 168 2.10 -13.79 1.44
CA PHE A 168 2.73 -14.89 2.17
C PHE A 168 2.16 -16.26 1.80
N GLY A 169 2.97 -17.29 2.01
CA GLY A 169 2.59 -18.67 1.79
C GLY A 169 1.46 -19.13 2.73
N SER A 170 0.86 -20.28 2.42
CA SER A 170 -0.26 -20.85 3.19
C SER A 170 0.07 -21.07 4.66
N ASN A 171 1.33 -21.41 4.96
CA ASN A 171 1.81 -21.72 6.31
C ASN A 171 1.91 -20.48 7.22
N ASN A 172 2.24 -19.31 6.64
CA ASN A 172 2.52 -18.07 7.38
C ASN A 172 1.68 -16.89 6.93
N LYS A 173 0.53 -17.17 6.32
CA LYS A 173 -0.36 -16.13 5.76
C LYS A 173 -0.84 -15.13 6.82
N TYR A 174 -1.07 -15.62 8.04
CA TYR A 174 -1.57 -14.82 9.15
C TYR A 174 -0.51 -14.63 10.21
N ALA A 175 -0.45 -13.39 10.75
CA ALA A 175 0.33 -13.08 11.94
C ALA A 175 -0.51 -12.29 12.94
N THR A 176 -0.11 -12.33 14.21
CA THR A 176 -0.82 -11.67 15.31
C THR A 176 0.12 -10.72 16.03
N PHE A 177 -0.32 -9.50 16.23
CA PHE A 177 0.46 -8.39 16.76
C PHE A 177 -0.23 -7.83 18.01
N PRO A 178 0.21 -8.23 19.21
CA PRO A 178 -0.27 -7.68 20.46
C PRO A 178 0.45 -6.38 20.81
N SER A 179 -0.24 -5.48 21.51
CA SER A 179 0.37 -4.34 22.17
C SER A 179 -0.34 -4.01 23.48
N VAL A 180 0.42 -3.51 24.45
CA VAL A 180 -0.08 -3.08 25.74
C VAL A 180 0.60 -1.77 26.15
N SER A 181 -0.16 -0.86 26.71
CA SER A 181 0.38 0.34 27.33
C SER A 181 -0.26 0.58 28.71
N LEU A 182 0.57 1.02 29.63
CA LEU A 182 0.20 1.37 30.99
C LEU A 182 0.55 2.84 31.24
N GLY A 183 -0.32 3.53 31.95
CA GLY A 183 -0.09 4.88 32.39
C GLY A 183 -0.50 5.04 33.85
N TRP A 184 0.33 5.74 34.64
CA TRP A 184 0.01 6.11 35.99
C TRP A 184 0.16 7.62 36.15
N ARG A 185 -0.97 8.28 36.40
CA ARG A 185 -1.03 9.71 36.63
C ARG A 185 -0.81 9.99 38.11
N ILE A 186 0.46 10.13 38.51
CA ILE A 186 0.91 10.28 39.92
C ILE A 186 0.35 11.56 40.51
N SER A 187 0.27 12.63 39.72
CA SER A 187 -0.27 13.94 40.17
C SER A 187 -1.70 13.85 40.71
N GLN A 188 -2.46 12.82 40.35
CA GLN A 188 -3.82 12.60 40.84
C GLN A 188 -3.89 11.78 42.14
N GLU A 189 -2.74 11.35 42.69
CA GLU A 189 -2.70 10.62 43.93
C GLU A 189 -2.84 11.55 45.17
N ALA A 190 -3.46 11.04 46.22
CA ALA A 190 -3.73 11.82 47.44
C ALA A 190 -2.45 12.33 48.08
N PHE A 191 -1.33 11.61 48.00
CA PHE A 191 -0.05 12.04 48.57
C PHE A 191 0.58 13.21 47.78
N MET A 192 0.15 13.47 46.54
CA MET A 192 0.62 14.60 45.70
C MET A 192 -0.21 15.88 45.91
N GLU A 193 -1.26 15.84 46.73
CA GLU A 193 -2.20 16.96 46.86
C GLU A 193 -1.51 18.26 47.33
N LYS A 194 -0.47 18.14 48.18
CA LYS A 194 0.31 19.28 48.67
C LYS A 194 1.27 19.88 47.66
N THR A 195 1.52 19.19 46.56
CA THR A 195 2.45 19.63 45.51
C THR A 195 1.76 20.19 44.29
N LYS A 196 0.43 20.24 44.25
CA LYS A 196 -0.36 20.70 43.12
C LYS A 196 -0.09 22.14 42.70
N ASP A 197 0.36 22.99 43.62
CA ASP A 197 0.75 24.37 43.30
C ASP A 197 2.03 24.47 42.45
N VAL A 198 2.86 23.42 42.47
CA VAL A 198 4.14 23.35 41.75
C VAL A 198 4.08 22.31 40.62
N ILE A 199 3.53 21.14 40.91
CA ILE A 199 3.42 20.02 39.94
C ILE A 199 1.95 19.87 39.53
N ASP A 200 1.66 20.37 38.35
CA ASP A 200 0.30 20.34 37.77
C ASP A 200 -0.06 18.94 37.23
N ASP A 201 0.82 18.35 36.42
CA ASP A 201 0.66 16.98 35.97
C ASP A 201 1.99 16.21 36.03
N LEU A 202 1.90 14.99 36.53
CA LEU A 202 3.01 14.04 36.55
C LEU A 202 2.44 12.67 36.19
N LYS A 203 2.88 12.13 35.04
CA LYS A 203 2.44 10.85 34.56
C LYS A 203 3.64 10.02 34.09
N ILE A 204 3.69 8.77 34.51
CA ILE A 204 4.60 7.75 33.98
C ILE A 204 3.85 6.86 33.05
N ARG A 205 4.48 6.50 31.93
CA ARG A 205 3.92 5.58 30.92
C ARG A 205 4.95 4.55 30.50
N ALA A 206 4.45 3.34 30.25
CA ALA A 206 5.22 2.25 29.67
C ALA A 206 4.37 1.59 28.56
N ALA A 207 4.99 1.25 27.45
CA ALA A 207 4.34 0.58 26.37
C ALA A 207 5.25 -0.50 25.77
N TRP A 208 4.63 -1.61 25.40
CA TRP A 208 5.27 -2.69 24.68
C TRP A 208 4.32 -3.12 23.55
N GLY A 209 4.88 -3.45 22.39
CA GLY A 209 4.07 -3.92 21.29
C GLY A 209 4.89 -4.53 20.16
N GLN A 210 4.17 -5.26 19.32
CA GLN A 210 4.67 -5.84 18.10
C GLN A 210 3.94 -5.25 16.89
N THR A 211 4.69 -5.00 15.81
CA THR A 211 4.17 -4.59 14.51
C THR A 211 4.71 -5.52 13.43
N GLY A 212 3.87 -5.79 12.41
CA GLY A 212 4.24 -6.60 11.26
C GLY A 212 4.52 -5.74 10.03
N ASN A 213 5.49 -6.18 9.23
CA ASN A 213 5.72 -5.65 7.90
C ASN A 213 5.47 -6.75 6.87
N GLN A 214 4.68 -6.41 5.84
CA GLN A 214 4.36 -7.29 4.71
C GLN A 214 4.97 -6.81 3.38
N ASP A 215 5.87 -5.83 3.42
CA ASP A 215 6.40 -5.21 2.20
C ASP A 215 7.43 -6.11 1.52
N ILE A 216 6.91 -7.07 0.75
CA ILE A 216 7.61 -7.99 -0.13
C ILE A 216 6.90 -8.03 -1.48
N GLU A 217 7.55 -8.55 -2.50
CA GLU A 217 6.95 -8.77 -3.82
C GLU A 217 5.65 -9.58 -3.73
N ASN A 218 4.63 -9.18 -4.51
CA ASN A 218 3.29 -9.79 -4.46
C ASN A 218 3.28 -11.30 -4.71
N TYR A 219 4.24 -11.80 -5.48
CA TYR A 219 4.34 -13.19 -5.90
C TYR A 219 5.61 -13.90 -5.39
N ALA A 220 6.28 -13.35 -4.36
CA ALA A 220 7.54 -13.88 -3.82
C ALA A 220 7.47 -15.36 -3.39
N ARG A 221 6.29 -15.84 -3.01
CA ARG A 221 6.08 -17.24 -2.61
C ARG A 221 6.05 -18.24 -3.76
N TYR A 222 5.82 -17.79 -5.00
CA TYR A 222 5.66 -18.67 -6.15
C TYR A 222 6.98 -18.91 -6.90
N SER A 223 7.14 -20.09 -7.46
CA SER A 223 8.13 -20.30 -8.52
C SER A 223 7.63 -19.68 -9.82
N ILE A 224 8.42 -18.78 -10.40
CA ILE A 224 8.10 -18.11 -11.65
C ILE A 224 8.97 -18.69 -12.76
N TYR A 225 8.35 -18.95 -13.89
CA TYR A 225 8.97 -19.42 -15.10
C TYR A 225 8.69 -18.44 -16.22
N GLU A 226 9.70 -18.06 -16.95
CA GLU A 226 9.60 -17.16 -18.10
C GLU A 226 10.13 -17.84 -19.36
N SER A 227 9.46 -17.58 -20.49
CA SER A 227 10.05 -17.85 -21.80
C SER A 227 10.90 -16.63 -22.19
N LYS A 228 12.22 -16.75 -22.11
CA LYS A 228 13.12 -15.68 -22.54
C LYS A 228 13.71 -16.03 -23.89
N TYR A 229 13.36 -15.22 -24.89
CA TYR A 229 14.09 -15.20 -26.14
C TYR A 229 15.28 -14.26 -25.98
N GLY A 230 16.45 -14.70 -26.36
CA GLY A 230 17.63 -13.85 -26.34
C GLY A 230 17.48 -12.67 -27.29
N THR A 231 17.37 -11.47 -26.74
CA THR A 231 17.30 -10.21 -27.49
C THR A 231 18.59 -9.42 -27.46
N GLY A 232 19.65 -9.99 -26.95
CA GLY A 232 20.98 -9.34 -26.85
C GLY A 232 22.01 -9.95 -27.80
N ASN A 233 23.10 -9.21 -28.09
CA ASN A 233 24.24 -9.74 -28.78
C ASN A 233 25.47 -9.67 -27.84
N PRO A 234 25.98 -10.82 -27.31
CA PRO A 234 25.44 -12.17 -27.49
C PRO A 234 24.12 -12.39 -26.76
N PRO A 235 23.26 -13.29 -27.25
CA PRO A 235 22.01 -13.63 -26.58
C PRO A 235 22.33 -14.28 -25.24
N THR A 236 21.96 -13.64 -24.16
CA THR A 236 22.31 -14.07 -22.81
C THR A 236 21.42 -15.17 -22.25
N TYR A 237 20.25 -15.38 -22.82
CA TYR A 237 19.30 -16.40 -22.39
C TYR A 237 18.48 -16.89 -23.58
N GLY A 238 18.75 -18.11 -24.03
CA GLY A 238 17.89 -18.83 -24.96
C GLY A 238 17.02 -19.84 -24.20
N THR A 239 15.77 -19.99 -24.60
CA THR A 239 14.96 -21.09 -24.12
C THR A 239 15.34 -22.35 -24.89
N SER A 240 15.45 -23.46 -24.18
CA SER A 240 16.14 -24.70 -24.63
C SER A 240 15.51 -25.44 -25.81
N TYR A 241 14.40 -24.99 -26.38
CA TYR A 241 13.73 -25.70 -27.49
C TYR A 241 13.80 -24.94 -28.82
N ASP A 242 13.99 -23.64 -28.83
CA ASP A 242 14.22 -22.88 -30.06
C ASP A 242 15.71 -22.65 -30.30
N ILE A 243 16.33 -23.50 -31.09
CA ILE A 243 17.75 -23.46 -31.43
C ILE A 243 18.08 -22.22 -32.26
N THR A 244 17.10 -21.64 -32.94
CA THR A 244 17.33 -20.51 -33.86
C THR A 244 17.22 -19.16 -33.16
N GLY A 245 16.64 -19.10 -31.95
CA GLY A 245 16.43 -17.87 -31.20
C GLY A 245 15.55 -16.83 -31.90
N SER A 246 14.95 -17.21 -33.00
CA SER A 246 14.09 -16.34 -33.80
C SER A 246 12.64 -16.63 -33.54
N ASN A 247 11.96 -15.67 -32.98
CA ASN A 247 10.57 -15.69 -32.54
C ASN A 247 9.54 -15.95 -33.67
N GLY A 248 9.91 -16.49 -34.80
CA GLY A 248 8.98 -16.60 -35.93
C GLY A 248 9.23 -17.72 -36.90
N GLY A 249 10.24 -18.56 -36.75
CA GLY A 249 10.60 -19.56 -37.73
C GLY A 249 10.76 -20.99 -37.22
N SER A 250 10.72 -21.22 -35.94
CA SER A 250 10.89 -22.54 -35.36
C SER A 250 9.55 -23.24 -35.14
N LEU A 251 9.45 -24.50 -35.56
CA LEU A 251 8.34 -25.38 -35.26
C LEU A 251 8.36 -25.92 -33.82
N LEU A 252 9.42 -25.59 -33.05
CA LEU A 252 9.58 -26.04 -31.69
C LEU A 252 8.97 -25.03 -30.72
N PRO A 253 8.24 -25.50 -29.70
CA PRO A 253 7.71 -24.61 -28.67
C PRO A 253 8.82 -23.96 -27.85
N SER A 254 8.53 -22.77 -27.32
CA SER A 254 9.43 -22.08 -26.42
C SER A 254 9.67 -22.90 -25.15
N GLY A 255 10.89 -22.98 -24.71
CA GLY A 255 11.22 -23.49 -23.38
C GLY A 255 11.00 -22.41 -22.32
N PHE A 256 10.99 -22.84 -21.07
CA PHE A 256 10.84 -21.99 -19.90
C PHE A 256 12.05 -22.10 -18.99
N VAL A 257 12.51 -20.96 -18.50
CA VAL A 257 13.57 -20.87 -17.48
C VAL A 257 12.93 -20.40 -16.18
N ARG A 258 13.25 -21.09 -15.09
CA ARG A 258 12.83 -20.64 -13.76
C ARG A 258 13.63 -19.39 -13.38
N THR A 259 12.94 -18.26 -13.21
CA THR A 259 13.53 -16.97 -12.86
C THR A 259 13.39 -16.67 -11.37
N GLN A 260 12.48 -17.37 -10.69
CA GLN A 260 12.27 -17.24 -9.25
C GLN A 260 12.05 -18.61 -8.62
N ILE A 261 12.69 -18.85 -7.49
CA ILE A 261 12.44 -20.01 -6.63
C ILE A 261 11.37 -19.63 -5.65
N GLY A 262 10.25 -20.36 -5.64
CA GLY A 262 9.18 -20.16 -4.67
C GLY A 262 9.59 -20.57 -3.25
N ASN A 263 8.97 -19.91 -2.27
CA ASN A 263 9.15 -20.23 -0.86
C ASN A 263 7.81 -20.08 -0.11
N ASP A 264 7.19 -21.17 0.26
CA ASP A 264 5.92 -21.17 0.99
C ASP A 264 6.09 -20.81 2.48
N ASP A 265 7.32 -20.78 2.98
CA ASP A 265 7.64 -20.47 4.37
C ASP A 265 7.97 -18.97 4.60
N ILE A 266 7.84 -18.14 3.57
CA ILE A 266 7.94 -16.69 3.72
C ILE A 266 6.90 -16.23 4.74
N LYS A 267 7.35 -15.46 5.72
CA LYS A 267 6.55 -14.98 6.84
C LYS A 267 6.70 -13.47 7.06
N TRP A 268 5.78 -12.94 7.84
CA TRP A 268 5.81 -11.56 8.29
C TRP A 268 7.14 -11.22 8.99
N GLU A 269 7.71 -10.09 8.66
CA GLU A 269 8.73 -9.46 9.46
C GLU A 269 8.07 -8.84 10.69
N THR A 270 8.61 -9.11 11.88
CA THR A 270 8.02 -8.62 13.13
C THR A 270 9.02 -7.73 13.87
N THR A 271 8.60 -6.52 14.15
CA THR A 271 9.36 -5.58 14.98
C THR A 271 8.73 -5.48 16.36
N THR A 272 9.55 -5.64 17.41
CA THR A 272 9.13 -5.49 18.80
C THR A 272 9.70 -4.19 19.37
N GLN A 273 8.85 -3.39 20.00
CA GLN A 273 9.23 -2.11 20.59
C GLN A 273 8.81 -2.03 22.04
N THR A 274 9.66 -1.42 22.87
CA THR A 274 9.38 -1.09 24.26
C THR A 274 9.71 0.38 24.49
N ASN A 275 8.78 1.12 25.04
CA ASN A 275 8.92 2.54 25.32
C ASN A 275 8.55 2.82 26.78
N VAL A 276 9.35 3.63 27.45
CA VAL A 276 9.07 4.18 28.78
C VAL A 276 9.20 5.69 28.70
N GLY A 277 8.25 6.40 29.27
CA GLY A 277 8.22 7.86 29.23
C GLY A 277 7.62 8.46 30.49
N MET A 278 7.94 9.71 30.71
CA MET A 278 7.39 10.53 31.77
C MET A 278 6.92 11.86 31.17
N ASP A 279 5.69 12.22 31.48
CA ASP A 279 5.11 13.51 31.11
C ASP A 279 4.97 14.31 32.40
N PHE A 280 5.43 15.56 32.43
CA PHE A 280 5.29 16.42 33.59
C PHE A 280 5.00 17.87 33.19
N SER A 281 4.17 18.53 33.97
CA SER A 281 3.85 19.95 33.89
C SER A 281 4.10 20.60 35.21
N LEU A 282 4.78 21.72 35.19
CA LEU A 282 5.09 22.53 36.37
C LEU A 282 4.37 23.86 36.27
N PHE A 283 3.94 24.38 37.43
CA PHE A 283 3.28 25.66 37.57
C PHE A 283 2.06 25.80 36.66
N ASN A 284 0.90 25.61 37.24
CA ASN A 284 -0.39 25.85 36.58
C ASN A 284 -0.29 27.19 35.82
N GLN A 285 -0.27 27.16 34.49
CA GLN A 285 0.01 28.35 33.67
C GLN A 285 -0.97 29.45 34.06
N PRO A 286 -0.54 30.56 34.71
CA PRO A 286 -1.44 31.64 34.95
C PRO A 286 -1.84 32.22 33.57
N GLY A 287 -3.14 32.38 33.34
CA GLY A 287 -3.71 32.81 32.04
C GLY A 287 -3.20 34.12 31.45
N TRP A 288 -2.33 34.83 32.17
CA TRP A 288 -1.69 36.07 31.69
C TRP A 288 -0.47 35.83 30.79
N LEU A 289 0.02 34.59 30.62
CA LEU A 289 1.12 34.27 29.68
C LEU A 289 0.64 34.04 28.25
N LEU A 290 -0.67 33.97 27.99
CA LEU A 290 -1.24 33.75 26.66
C LEU A 290 -1.87 35.02 26.05
N ASP A 291 -1.97 36.11 26.78
CA ASP A 291 -2.51 37.39 26.27
C ASP A 291 -1.39 38.28 25.69
N GLY A 292 -0.75 37.83 24.62
CA GLY A 292 0.25 38.72 24.02
C GLY A 292 1.09 38.22 22.85
N VAL A 293 0.71 37.14 22.20
CA VAL A 293 1.38 36.71 20.94
C VAL A 293 0.34 36.48 19.87
N GLU A 294 -0.07 37.54 19.20
CA GLU A 294 -0.63 37.49 17.85
C GLU A 294 0.53 37.23 16.86
N TYR A 295 0.44 36.15 16.12
CA TYR A 295 1.23 35.91 14.91
C TYR A 295 0.32 35.88 13.69
#